data_7e1789fb6a254d713f2edcd00ef745e6
#
_entry.id   7e1789fb6a254d713f2edcd00ef745e6
#
_cell.length_a   1.000
_cell.length_b   1.000
_cell.length_c   1.000
_cell.angle_alpha   90.00
_cell.angle_beta   90.00
_cell.angle_gamma   90.00
#
_symmetry.space_group_name_H-M   'P 1'
#
loop_
_entity.id
_entity.type
_entity.pdbx_description
1 polymer ?
#
loop_
_entity_poly.entity_id
_entity_poly.type
_entity_poly.pdbx_seq_one_letter_code
_entity_poly.pdbx_strand_id
1 'polypeptide(L)'
;MKILGINALNHDAAVAMIQDGEVLFAGHSERYSGVKNDSDLNAALLADSFRHGGKPDKVVYFERPYLKKLRQLRAGQYGEVLSRENLPSYYLRDYVGNSEIEYVQHHQSHAAAGYYTSPYEESAIVVIDAIGEFETCTIWYAWGSHFEKRYSLKYPKSL
;
A
#
# COMPACT_ATOMS: atom_id res chain seq x y z
N MET A 1 -7.32 -5.63 17.36
CA MET A 1 -5.96 -5.48 16.77
C MET A 1 -5.92 -4.20 15.94
N LYS A 2 -4.91 -3.35 16.20
CA LYS A 2 -4.71 -2.09 15.46
C LYS A 2 -3.68 -2.28 14.36
N ILE A 3 -4.02 -1.84 13.15
CA ILE A 3 -3.17 -1.96 11.98
C ILE A 3 -2.94 -0.58 11.39
N LEU A 4 -1.67 -0.22 11.16
CA LEU A 4 -1.29 0.95 10.40
C LEU A 4 -0.94 0.52 8.97
N GLY A 5 -1.77 0.85 8.01
CA GLY A 5 -1.49 0.71 6.59
C GLY A 5 -0.74 1.92 6.06
N ILE A 6 0.31 1.71 5.28
CA ILE A 6 1.17 2.77 4.72
C ILE A 6 1.33 2.59 3.22
N ASN A 7 1.14 3.69 2.48
CA ASN A 7 1.59 3.89 1.11
C ASN A 7 2.63 5.02 1.08
N ALA A 8 3.80 4.80 0.47
CA ALA A 8 4.84 5.82 0.29
C ALA A 8 5.86 5.43 -0.80
N LEU A 9 6.78 6.33 -1.10
CA LEU A 9 7.92 6.10 -2.02
C LEU A 9 7.55 5.94 -3.50
N ASN A 10 6.34 6.31 -3.89
CA ASN A 10 5.92 6.30 -5.29
C ASN A 10 5.19 7.61 -5.61
N HIS A 11 3.92 7.71 -5.27
CA HIS A 11 3.09 8.90 -5.33
C HIS A 11 2.00 8.79 -4.25
N ASP A 12 1.39 9.92 -3.90
CA ASP A 12 0.25 9.98 -2.99
C ASP A 12 0.50 9.24 -1.66
N ALA A 13 1.60 9.58 -0.97
CA ALA A 13 1.89 8.98 0.32
C ALA A 13 0.71 9.17 1.28
N ALA A 14 0.30 8.07 1.91
CA ALA A 14 -0.90 8.01 2.70
C ALA A 14 -0.77 7.01 3.86
N VAL A 15 -1.54 7.22 4.90
CA VAL A 15 -1.69 6.27 6.00
C VAL A 15 -3.15 6.04 6.34
N ALA A 16 -3.48 4.83 6.77
CA ALA A 16 -4.76 4.49 7.37
C ALA A 16 -4.54 3.69 8.66
N MET A 17 -5.23 4.07 9.72
CA MET A 17 -5.27 3.33 10.99
C MET A 17 -6.61 2.62 11.11
N ILE A 18 -6.57 1.31 11.25
CA ILE A 18 -7.77 0.46 11.35
C ILE A 18 -7.71 -0.32 12.65
N GLN A 19 -8.85 -0.43 13.33
CA GLN A 19 -9.01 -1.31 14.48
C GLN A 19 -10.29 -2.13 14.34
N ASP A 20 -10.15 -3.47 14.35
CA ASP A 20 -11.26 -4.42 14.38
C ASP A 20 -12.33 -4.17 13.29
N GLY A 21 -11.89 -3.74 12.10
CA GLY A 21 -12.73 -3.44 10.93
C GLY A 21 -13.17 -1.98 10.83
N GLU A 22 -12.91 -1.15 11.83
CA GLU A 22 -13.24 0.27 11.80
C GLU A 22 -12.04 1.12 11.39
N VAL A 23 -12.25 2.08 10.50
CA VAL A 23 -11.25 3.08 10.10
C VAL A 23 -11.22 4.18 11.14
N LEU A 24 -10.17 4.23 11.95
CA LEU A 24 -9.99 5.26 12.99
C LEU A 24 -9.41 6.56 12.41
N PHE A 25 -8.59 6.42 11.36
CA PHE A 25 -7.96 7.54 10.67
C PHE A 25 -7.59 7.13 9.23
N ALA A 26 -7.71 8.05 8.30
CA ALA A 26 -7.15 7.93 6.95
C ALA A 26 -6.76 9.32 6.45
N GLY A 27 -5.57 9.44 5.86
CA GLY A 27 -5.07 10.72 5.37
C GLY A 27 -3.93 10.59 4.36
N HIS A 28 -3.75 11.65 3.58
CA HIS A 28 -2.70 11.80 2.58
C HIS A 28 -1.68 12.85 3.02
N SER A 29 -0.40 12.63 2.70
CA SER A 29 0.67 13.61 2.94
C SER A 29 0.41 14.94 2.25
N GLU A 30 -0.16 14.93 1.05
CA GLU A 30 -0.54 16.12 0.29
C GLU A 30 -1.38 17.13 1.11
N ARG A 31 -2.25 16.65 2.02
CA ARG A 31 -3.08 17.51 2.88
C ARG A 31 -2.28 18.27 3.94
N TYR A 32 -1.09 17.80 4.25
CA TYR A 32 -0.19 18.37 5.25
C TYR A 32 0.95 19.17 4.62
N SER A 33 1.49 18.72 3.50
CA SER A 33 2.61 19.34 2.80
C SER A 33 2.17 20.40 1.78
N GLY A 34 0.94 20.30 1.25
CA GLY A 34 0.47 21.12 0.11
C GLY A 34 1.11 20.74 -1.23
N VAL A 35 1.92 19.69 -1.26
CA VAL A 35 2.59 19.19 -2.48
C VAL A 35 1.69 18.15 -3.14
N LYS A 36 1.31 18.40 -4.39
CA LYS A 36 0.47 17.48 -5.16
C LYS A 36 1.22 16.18 -5.43
N ASN A 37 0.51 15.05 -5.23
CA ASN A 37 1.05 13.69 -5.39
C ASN A 37 2.31 13.43 -4.54
N ASP A 38 2.40 14.06 -3.36
CA ASP A 38 3.54 13.91 -2.45
C ASP A 38 3.85 12.43 -2.20
N SER A 39 5.07 12.02 -2.50
CA SER A 39 5.54 10.64 -2.33
C SER A 39 6.06 10.34 -0.93
N ASP A 40 6.32 11.38 -0.14
CA ASP A 40 6.95 11.27 1.16
C ASP A 40 5.93 11.34 2.30
N LEU A 41 6.13 10.51 3.32
CA LEU A 41 5.30 10.56 4.52
C LEU A 41 5.54 11.85 5.29
N ASN A 42 4.47 12.56 5.59
CA ASN A 42 4.51 13.74 6.42
C ASN A 42 4.45 13.36 7.91
N ALA A 43 5.36 13.91 8.72
CA ALA A 43 5.43 13.62 10.15
C ALA A 43 4.13 14.04 10.90
N ALA A 44 3.50 15.14 10.49
CA ALA A 44 2.24 15.58 11.09
C ALA A 44 1.07 14.64 10.74
N LEU A 45 1.04 14.10 9.52
CA LEU A 45 0.08 13.07 9.13
C LEU A 45 0.18 11.83 10.05
N LEU A 46 1.40 11.34 10.30
CA LEU A 46 1.63 10.22 11.20
C LEU A 46 1.27 10.55 12.65
N ALA A 47 1.63 11.75 13.13
CA ALA A 47 1.25 12.20 14.46
C ALA A 47 -0.26 12.24 14.64
N ASP A 48 -1.00 12.68 13.63
CA ASP A 48 -2.47 12.67 13.65
C ASP A 48 -3.04 11.25 13.63
N SER A 49 -2.46 10.35 12.85
CA SER A 49 -2.88 8.94 12.84
C SER A 49 -2.70 8.29 14.22
N PHE A 50 -1.60 8.57 14.90
CA PHE A 50 -1.35 8.06 16.26
C PHE A 50 -2.22 8.74 17.32
N ARG A 51 -2.55 10.01 17.14
CA ARG A 51 -3.48 10.72 18.04
C ARG A 51 -4.86 10.08 18.01
N HIS A 52 -5.37 9.69 16.84
CA HIS A 52 -6.69 9.09 16.67
C HIS A 52 -6.71 7.60 16.97
N GLY A 53 -5.69 6.85 16.56
CA GLY A 53 -5.66 5.40 16.67
C GLY A 53 -4.75 4.86 17.77
N GLY A 54 -3.86 5.68 18.34
CA GLY A 54 -2.82 5.21 19.26
C GLY A 54 -1.71 4.44 18.55
N LYS A 55 -0.93 3.68 19.33
CA LYS A 55 0.16 2.86 18.79
C LYS A 55 -0.42 1.65 18.05
N PRO A 56 0.02 1.35 16.81
CA PRO A 56 -0.41 0.16 16.10
C PRO A 56 0.25 -1.11 16.67
N ASP A 57 -0.48 -2.22 16.60
CA ASP A 57 0.04 -3.56 16.87
C ASP A 57 0.84 -4.09 15.68
N LYS A 58 0.48 -3.66 14.45
CA LYS A 58 1.04 -4.13 13.19
C LYS A 58 1.15 -3.00 12.18
N VAL A 59 2.22 -3.03 11.38
CA VAL A 59 2.41 -2.13 10.23
C VAL A 59 2.32 -2.94 8.95
N VAL A 60 1.52 -2.46 7.99
CA VAL A 60 1.33 -3.09 6.68
C VAL A 60 1.71 -2.11 5.59
N TYR A 61 2.56 -2.53 4.68
CA TYR A 61 2.98 -1.75 3.52
C TYR A 61 2.34 -2.29 2.23
N PHE A 62 1.86 -1.41 1.37
CA PHE A 62 0.95 -1.69 0.27
C PHE A 62 1.53 -2.49 -0.91
N GLU A 63 2.85 -2.69 -0.98
CA GLU A 63 3.51 -3.45 -2.06
C GLU A 63 4.70 -4.26 -1.55
N ARG A 64 5.15 -5.25 -2.33
CA ARG A 64 6.32 -6.08 -2.01
C ARG A 64 7.59 -5.50 -2.65
N PRO A 65 8.47 -4.84 -1.89
CA PRO A 65 9.58 -4.05 -2.42
C PRO A 65 10.59 -4.87 -3.22
N TYR A 66 10.83 -6.13 -2.86
CA TYR A 66 11.77 -6.97 -3.58
C TYR A 66 11.27 -7.37 -4.96
N LEU A 67 9.96 -7.57 -5.15
CA LEU A 67 9.39 -7.82 -6.47
C LEU A 67 9.43 -6.56 -7.35
N LYS A 68 9.19 -5.39 -6.76
CA LYS A 68 9.37 -4.09 -7.44
C LYS A 68 10.82 -3.94 -7.91
N LYS A 69 11.80 -4.19 -7.05
CA LYS A 69 13.23 -4.13 -7.41
C LYS A 69 13.61 -5.13 -8.52
N LEU A 70 13.08 -6.36 -8.46
CA LEU A 70 13.30 -7.34 -9.52
C LEU A 70 12.74 -6.88 -10.88
N ARG A 71 11.57 -6.25 -10.88
CA ARG A 71 10.98 -5.64 -12.08
C ARG A 71 11.86 -4.48 -12.60
N GLN A 72 12.28 -3.58 -11.71
CA GLN A 72 13.17 -2.47 -12.04
C GLN A 72 14.50 -2.95 -12.66
N LEU A 73 15.07 -4.03 -12.10
CA LEU A 73 16.27 -4.67 -12.67
C LEU A 73 16.02 -5.14 -14.11
N ARG A 74 14.90 -5.81 -14.38
CA ARG A 74 14.53 -6.27 -15.72
C ARG A 74 14.23 -5.10 -16.68
N ALA A 75 13.81 -3.97 -16.17
CA ALA A 75 13.57 -2.74 -16.94
C ALA A 75 14.82 -1.88 -17.14
N GLY A 76 16.01 -2.32 -16.65
CA GLY A 76 17.26 -1.58 -16.77
C GLY A 76 17.40 -0.38 -15.83
N GLN A 77 16.57 -0.27 -14.81
CA GLN A 77 16.55 0.83 -13.82
C GLN A 77 17.52 0.53 -12.67
N TYR A 78 18.80 0.35 -12.97
CA TYR A 78 19.81 -0.11 -12.01
C TYR A 78 20.02 0.82 -10.82
N GLY A 79 19.92 2.14 -11.01
CA GLY A 79 20.03 3.13 -9.93
C GLY A 79 19.00 2.92 -8.84
N GLU A 80 17.74 2.68 -9.24
CA GLU A 80 16.61 2.44 -8.32
C GLU A 80 16.78 1.12 -7.56
N VAL A 81 17.32 0.09 -8.23
CA VAL A 81 17.53 -1.22 -7.59
C VAL A 81 18.56 -1.15 -6.47
N LEU A 82 19.63 -0.38 -6.66
CA LEU A 82 20.74 -0.27 -5.71
C LEU A 82 20.45 0.70 -4.55
N SER A 83 19.50 1.61 -4.70
CA SER A 83 19.14 2.55 -3.64
C SER A 83 18.52 1.82 -2.44
N ARG A 84 19.10 2.05 -1.24
CA ARG A 84 18.54 1.56 0.03
C ARG A 84 17.41 2.46 0.53
N GLU A 85 17.43 3.73 0.15
CA GLU A 85 16.43 4.73 0.54
C GLU A 85 15.04 4.37 0.02
N ASN A 86 14.98 3.63 -1.11
CA ASN A 86 13.75 3.10 -1.70
C ASN A 86 13.28 1.77 -1.07
N LEU A 87 13.89 1.33 0.03
CA LEU A 87 13.39 0.18 0.80
C LEU A 87 12.47 0.65 1.92
N PRO A 88 11.21 0.22 1.97
CA PRO A 88 10.29 0.64 3.03
C PRO A 88 10.82 0.37 4.44
N SER A 89 11.51 -0.74 4.67
CA SER A 89 12.10 -1.05 5.97
C SER A 89 13.17 -0.05 6.41
N TYR A 90 13.90 0.54 5.48
CA TYR A 90 14.86 1.60 5.76
C TYR A 90 14.16 2.95 5.93
N TYR A 91 13.32 3.31 4.97
CA TYR A 91 12.60 4.58 4.94
C TYR A 91 11.66 4.76 6.14
N LEU A 92 10.93 3.71 6.52
CA LEU A 92 9.95 3.77 7.60
C LEU A 92 10.56 3.67 9.00
N ARG A 93 11.84 3.38 9.12
CA ARG A 93 12.51 3.20 10.40
C ARG A 93 12.35 4.38 11.36
N ASP A 94 12.43 5.60 10.82
CA ASP A 94 12.31 6.83 11.61
C ASP A 94 10.87 7.13 12.04
N TYR A 95 9.89 6.50 11.39
CA TYR A 95 8.47 6.71 11.65
C TYR A 95 7.85 5.64 12.56
N VAL A 96 8.17 4.38 12.33
CA VAL A 96 7.58 3.24 13.05
C VAL A 96 8.57 2.47 13.91
N GLY A 97 9.81 2.93 13.98
CA GLY A 97 10.89 2.32 14.77
C GLY A 97 11.20 0.89 14.29
N ASN A 98 11.32 -0.04 15.25
CA ASN A 98 11.61 -1.44 14.98
C ASN A 98 10.36 -2.31 14.80
N SER A 99 9.19 -1.71 14.48
CA SER A 99 7.99 -2.47 14.20
C SER A 99 8.20 -3.37 12.98
N GLU A 100 7.73 -4.61 13.07
CA GLU A 100 7.73 -5.51 11.93
C GLU A 100 6.78 -4.98 10.85
N ILE A 101 7.26 -4.91 9.61
CA ILE A 101 6.47 -4.45 8.45
C ILE A 101 6.06 -5.66 7.64
N GLU A 102 4.77 -5.90 7.55
CA GLU A 102 4.20 -6.86 6.61
C GLU A 102 4.01 -6.23 5.24
N TYR A 103 4.38 -6.95 4.19
CA TYR A 103 4.26 -6.52 2.81
C TYR A 103 3.13 -7.28 2.12
N VAL A 104 2.16 -6.56 1.58
CA VAL A 104 1.06 -7.16 0.81
C VAL A 104 1.28 -6.96 -0.68
N GLN A 105 0.57 -7.72 -1.49
CA GLN A 105 0.61 -7.59 -2.94
C GLN A 105 -0.06 -6.29 -3.39
N HIS A 106 0.54 -5.54 -4.31
CA HIS A 106 0.05 -4.23 -4.75
C HIS A 106 -1.42 -4.27 -5.22
N HIS A 107 -1.76 -5.13 -6.16
CA HIS A 107 -3.14 -5.27 -6.63
C HIS A 107 -4.10 -5.81 -5.56
N GLN A 108 -3.59 -6.58 -4.60
CA GLN A 108 -4.38 -7.02 -3.45
C GLN A 108 -4.76 -5.85 -2.54
N SER A 109 -3.84 -4.89 -2.34
CA SER A 109 -4.13 -3.68 -1.57
C SER A 109 -5.24 -2.86 -2.21
N HIS A 110 -5.18 -2.65 -3.54
CA HIS A 110 -6.24 -1.96 -4.27
C HIS A 110 -7.58 -2.68 -4.18
N ALA A 111 -7.58 -3.99 -4.42
CA ALA A 111 -8.80 -4.78 -4.38
C ALA A 111 -9.41 -4.81 -2.97
N ALA A 112 -8.58 -4.95 -1.93
CA ALA A 112 -9.03 -4.92 -0.54
C ALA A 112 -9.61 -3.55 -0.16
N ALA A 113 -8.94 -2.46 -0.56
CA ALA A 113 -9.46 -1.12 -0.34
C ALA A 113 -10.84 -0.93 -0.98
N GLY A 114 -11.01 -1.35 -2.24
CA GLY A 114 -12.30 -1.26 -2.93
C GLY A 114 -13.39 -2.11 -2.28
N TYR A 115 -13.08 -3.35 -1.89
CA TYR A 115 -14.06 -4.27 -1.32
C TYR A 115 -14.48 -3.89 0.10
N TYR A 116 -13.53 -3.74 1.02
CA TYR A 116 -13.84 -3.54 2.43
C TYR A 116 -14.39 -2.14 2.77
N THR A 117 -14.28 -1.19 1.85
CA THR A 117 -14.93 0.12 1.98
C THR A 117 -16.25 0.21 1.22
N SER A 118 -16.64 -0.84 0.50
CA SER A 118 -17.91 -0.92 -0.22
C SER A 118 -19.03 -1.47 0.66
N PRO A 119 -20.31 -1.29 0.28
CA PRO A 119 -21.44 -1.87 1.00
C PRO A 119 -21.72 -3.33 0.60
N TYR A 120 -20.90 -3.95 -0.26
CA TYR A 120 -21.20 -5.26 -0.83
C TYR A 120 -20.60 -6.38 0.02
N GLU A 121 -21.41 -7.39 0.32
CA GLU A 121 -20.96 -8.60 1.01
C GLU A 121 -20.28 -9.61 0.07
N GLU A 122 -20.57 -9.50 -1.22
CA GLU A 122 -20.03 -10.34 -2.29
C GLU A 122 -19.76 -9.47 -3.53
N SER A 123 -18.57 -9.59 -4.14
CA SER A 123 -18.17 -8.78 -5.29
C SER A 123 -17.16 -9.45 -6.19
N ALA A 124 -17.27 -9.14 -7.49
CA ALA A 124 -16.14 -9.23 -8.41
C ALA A 124 -15.43 -7.87 -8.44
N ILE A 125 -14.11 -7.89 -8.26
CA ILE A 125 -13.30 -6.68 -8.18
C ILE A 125 -12.30 -6.69 -9.33
N VAL A 126 -12.29 -5.63 -10.12
CA VAL A 126 -11.33 -5.44 -11.21
C VAL A 126 -10.35 -4.36 -10.79
N VAL A 127 -9.07 -4.70 -10.76
CA VAL A 127 -7.97 -3.76 -10.54
C VAL A 127 -7.23 -3.56 -11.85
N ILE A 128 -7.17 -2.32 -12.32
CA ILE A 128 -6.45 -1.91 -13.52
C ILE A 128 -5.46 -0.83 -13.11
N ASP A 129 -4.19 -1.09 -13.33
CA ASP A 129 -3.10 -0.18 -12.95
C ASP A 129 -2.05 -0.14 -14.08
N ALA A 130 -1.27 0.93 -14.13
CA ALA A 130 -0.18 1.04 -15.08
C ALA A 130 0.80 -0.11 -14.90
N ILE A 131 1.26 -0.33 -13.66
CA ILE A 131 2.03 -1.51 -13.25
C ILE A 131 2.18 -1.56 -11.72
N GLY A 132 1.60 -2.56 -11.08
CA GLY A 132 1.80 -2.88 -9.68
C GLY A 132 2.65 -4.14 -9.52
N GLU A 133 3.91 -4.01 -9.07
CA GLU A 133 4.91 -5.08 -9.08
C GLU A 133 5.14 -5.61 -10.52
N PHE A 134 4.42 -6.64 -10.95
CA PHE A 134 4.39 -7.16 -12.33
C PHE A 134 2.97 -7.20 -12.92
N GLU A 135 1.94 -6.92 -12.14
CA GLU A 135 0.56 -7.01 -12.57
C GLU A 135 0.08 -5.67 -13.15
N THR A 136 -0.71 -5.74 -14.21
CA THR A 136 -1.32 -4.59 -14.89
C THR A 136 -2.84 -4.65 -14.84
N CYS A 137 -3.41 -5.86 -14.72
CA CYS A 137 -4.82 -6.07 -14.46
C CYS A 137 -5.01 -7.34 -13.65
N THR A 138 -5.88 -7.28 -12.64
CA THR A 138 -6.29 -8.48 -11.88
C THR A 138 -7.78 -8.47 -11.64
N ILE A 139 -8.36 -9.67 -11.58
CA ILE A 139 -9.74 -9.87 -11.19
C ILE A 139 -9.76 -10.70 -9.91
N TRP A 140 -10.47 -10.22 -8.92
CA TRP A 140 -10.65 -10.87 -7.63
C TRP A 140 -12.11 -11.18 -7.41
N TYR A 141 -12.37 -12.20 -6.62
CA TYR A 141 -13.68 -12.52 -6.09
C TYR A 141 -13.61 -12.47 -4.57
N ALA A 142 -14.51 -11.73 -3.95
CA ALA A 142 -14.55 -11.55 -2.51
C ALA A 142 -15.96 -11.80 -1.96
N TRP A 143 -16.03 -12.47 -0.82
CA TRP A 143 -17.26 -12.71 -0.06
C TRP A 143 -16.96 -12.84 1.43
N GLY A 144 -17.60 -12.04 2.27
CA GLY A 144 -17.29 -11.97 3.68
C GLY A 144 -15.82 -11.66 3.93
N SER A 145 -15.09 -12.58 4.59
CA SER A 145 -13.64 -12.46 4.83
C SER A 145 -12.78 -13.17 3.78
N HIS A 146 -13.39 -13.85 2.81
CA HIS A 146 -12.67 -14.54 1.74
C HIS A 146 -12.30 -13.60 0.61
N PHE A 147 -11.09 -13.80 0.06
CA PHE A 147 -10.52 -12.91 -0.93
C PHE A 147 -9.62 -13.71 -1.88
N GLU A 148 -10.08 -13.93 -3.11
CA GLU A 148 -9.43 -14.82 -4.05
C GLU A 148 -9.15 -14.15 -5.40
N LYS A 149 -7.89 -14.24 -5.87
CA LYS A 149 -7.52 -13.78 -7.20
C LYS A 149 -7.87 -14.84 -8.26
N ARG A 150 -8.73 -14.47 -9.21
CA ARG A 150 -9.21 -15.33 -10.30
C ARG A 150 -8.43 -15.14 -11.60
N TYR A 151 -7.92 -13.93 -11.86
CA TYR A 151 -7.21 -13.59 -13.09
C TYR A 151 -6.08 -12.62 -12.83
N SER A 152 -5.02 -12.71 -13.62
CA SER A 152 -3.90 -11.78 -13.60
C SER A 152 -3.31 -11.60 -14.99
N LEU A 153 -3.23 -10.36 -15.45
CA LEU A 153 -2.47 -9.93 -16.60
C LEU A 153 -1.18 -9.28 -16.10
N LYS A 154 -0.05 -9.63 -16.73
CA LYS A 154 1.28 -9.18 -16.28
C LYS A 154 2.03 -8.45 -17.38
N TYR A 155 2.87 -7.51 -16.96
CA TYR A 155 3.83 -6.82 -17.83
C TYR A 155 4.64 -7.83 -18.68
N PRO A 156 4.90 -7.57 -19.99
CA PRO A 156 4.61 -6.32 -20.71
C PRO A 156 3.19 -6.17 -21.28
N LYS A 157 2.29 -7.10 -21.00
CA LYS A 157 0.90 -7.00 -21.45
C LYS A 157 0.14 -6.02 -20.54
N SER A 158 -0.67 -5.16 -21.13
CA SER A 158 -1.64 -4.28 -20.45
C SER A 158 -2.95 -4.23 -21.22
N LEU A 159 -4.01 -3.74 -20.59
CA LEU A 159 -5.27 -3.43 -21.26
C LEU A 159 -5.14 -2.14 -22.06
#